data_2aae3a73a580dea6ca5553d1faec7f8b
#
_entry.id   2aae3a73a580dea6ca5553d1faec7f8b
#
_cell.length_a   1.000
_cell.length_b   1.000
_cell.length_c   1.000
_cell.angle_alpha   90.00
_cell.angle_beta   90.00
_cell.angle_gamma   90.00
#
_symmetry.space_group_name_H-M   'P 1'
#
loop_
_entity.id
_entity.type
_entity.pdbx_description
1 polymer ?
#
loop_
_entity_poly.entity_id
_entity_poly.type
_entity_poly.pdbx_seq_one_letter_code
_entity_poly.pdbx_strand_id
1 'polypeptide(L)'
;MNVSISYRHVDAQQAVETEVSRRLDKLGRLLKRYQPDLVQIKGVFSVNQRTEEPSLALTVSLPTGTLHATGNGKNVLAGCKKAFSEIEMQVKKHQSLLRREHEWKRKRPTLE
;
A
#
# COMPACT_ATOMS: atom_id res chain seq x y z
N MET A 1 -5.69 -11.90 4.51
CA MET A 1 -5.45 -10.46 4.29
C MET A 1 -6.75 -9.71 4.47
N ASN A 2 -6.80 -8.81 5.43
CA ASN A 2 -7.99 -8.03 5.72
C ASN A 2 -7.92 -6.72 4.92
N VAL A 3 -8.91 -6.49 4.06
CA VAL A 3 -8.93 -5.33 3.19
C VAL A 3 -10.20 -4.52 3.46
N SER A 4 -10.04 -3.22 3.64
CA SER A 4 -11.16 -2.29 3.83
C SER A 4 -10.94 -1.07 2.94
N ILE A 5 -11.84 -0.89 1.97
CA ILE A 5 -11.79 0.25 1.05
C ILE A 5 -13.04 1.08 1.25
N SER A 6 -12.86 2.36 1.50
CA SER A 6 -13.96 3.30 1.71
C SER A 6 -13.96 4.38 0.64
N TYR A 7 -15.15 4.82 0.26
CA TYR A 7 -15.33 5.89 -0.71
C TYR A 7 -16.02 7.07 -0.03
N ARG A 8 -15.33 8.20 0.04
CA ARG A 8 -15.88 9.44 0.65
C ARG A 8 -16.01 10.48 -0.44
N HIS A 9 -17.25 10.88 -0.74
CA HIS A 9 -17.55 11.89 -1.77
C HIS A 9 -17.01 11.51 -3.14
N VAL A 10 -16.82 10.22 -3.37
CA VAL A 10 -16.33 9.66 -4.64
C VAL A 10 -17.22 8.47 -4.99
N ASP A 11 -17.70 8.44 -6.22
CA ASP A 11 -18.52 7.32 -6.68
C ASP A 11 -17.66 6.10 -6.96
N ALA A 12 -18.11 4.94 -6.50
CA ALA A 12 -17.43 3.68 -6.76
C ALA A 12 -17.71 3.26 -8.21
N GLN A 13 -16.76 3.55 -9.10
CA GLN A 13 -16.87 3.19 -10.52
C GLN A 13 -16.32 1.79 -10.73
N GLN A 14 -16.94 1.05 -11.63
CA GLN A 14 -16.53 -0.32 -11.92
C GLN A 14 -15.06 -0.40 -12.38
N ALA A 15 -14.62 0.55 -13.19
CA ALA A 15 -13.24 0.60 -13.65
C ALA A 15 -12.27 0.76 -12.48
N VAL A 16 -12.64 1.56 -11.48
CA VAL A 16 -11.83 1.77 -10.28
C VAL A 16 -11.80 0.50 -9.44
N GLU A 17 -12.95 -0.13 -9.24
CA GLU A 17 -13.03 -1.37 -8.47
C GLU A 17 -12.21 -2.49 -9.10
N THR A 18 -12.24 -2.59 -10.44
CA THR A 18 -11.44 -3.56 -11.17
C THR A 18 -9.95 -3.30 -10.98
N GLU A 19 -9.54 -2.03 -11.06
CA GLU A 19 -8.13 -1.67 -10.85
C GLU A 19 -7.70 -1.95 -9.42
N VAL A 20 -8.53 -1.64 -8.43
CA VAL A 20 -8.26 -1.93 -7.02
C VAL A 20 -8.06 -3.43 -6.82
N SER A 21 -8.97 -4.26 -7.35
CA SER A 21 -8.84 -5.70 -7.26
C SER A 21 -7.53 -6.21 -7.84
N ARG A 22 -7.20 -5.74 -9.03
CA ARG A 22 -5.97 -6.14 -9.71
C ARG A 22 -4.73 -5.76 -8.90
N ARG A 23 -4.74 -4.56 -8.36
CA ARG A 23 -3.61 -4.06 -7.56
C ARG A 23 -3.50 -4.78 -6.22
N LEU A 24 -4.64 -5.12 -5.62
CA LEU A 24 -4.65 -5.88 -4.37
C LEU A 24 -4.11 -7.29 -4.58
N ASP A 25 -4.43 -7.93 -5.70
CA ASP A 25 -3.86 -9.23 -6.03
C ASP A 25 -2.34 -9.16 -6.15
N LYS A 26 -1.84 -8.14 -6.82
CA LYS A 26 -0.40 -7.94 -6.97
C LYS A 26 0.26 -7.68 -5.63
N LEU A 27 -0.37 -6.85 -4.81
CA LEU A 27 0.14 -6.53 -3.48
C LEU A 27 0.15 -7.78 -2.59
N GLY A 28 -0.89 -8.60 -2.70
CA GLY A 28 -0.95 -9.86 -1.97
C GLY A 28 0.19 -10.79 -2.32
N ARG A 29 0.61 -10.81 -3.59
CA ARG A 29 1.78 -11.59 -4.00
C ARG A 29 3.07 -11.07 -3.39
N LEU A 30 3.20 -9.77 -3.27
CA LEU A 30 4.37 -9.15 -2.64
C LEU A 30 4.41 -9.44 -1.13
N LEU A 31 3.24 -9.63 -0.52
CA LEU A 31 3.11 -9.82 0.92
C LEU A 31 2.91 -11.27 1.32
N LYS A 32 3.10 -12.22 0.42
CA LYS A 32 2.79 -13.63 0.68
C LYS A 32 3.64 -14.26 1.78
N ARG A 33 4.78 -13.67 2.12
CA ARG A 33 5.63 -14.16 3.21
C ARG A 33 5.03 -13.91 4.60
N TYR A 34 4.06 -13.00 4.66
CA TYR A 34 3.37 -12.70 5.91
C TYR A 34 2.13 -13.57 6.01
N GLN A 35 1.75 -13.92 7.24
CA GLN A 35 0.48 -14.63 7.44
C GLN A 35 -0.67 -13.69 7.07
N PRO A 36 -1.63 -14.17 6.26
CA PRO A 36 -2.72 -13.29 5.81
C PRO A 36 -3.50 -12.64 6.95
N ASP A 37 -3.68 -13.34 8.05
CA ASP A 37 -4.42 -12.83 9.21
C ASP A 37 -3.74 -11.60 9.84
N LEU A 38 -2.45 -11.45 9.62
CA LEU A 38 -1.66 -10.38 10.22
C LEU A 38 -1.47 -9.18 9.29
N VAL A 39 -1.97 -9.27 8.06
CA VAL A 39 -1.86 -8.18 7.08
C VAL A 39 -3.21 -7.46 6.98
N GLN A 40 -3.19 -6.15 7.20
CA GLN A 40 -4.37 -5.31 7.05
C GLN A 40 -4.09 -4.20 6.04
N ILE A 41 -4.99 -4.05 5.09
CA ILE A 41 -4.91 -3.00 4.08
C ILE A 41 -6.15 -2.13 4.20
N LYS A 42 -5.94 -0.84 4.40
CA LYS A 42 -7.03 0.13 4.50
C LYS A 42 -6.83 1.19 3.42
N GLY A 43 -7.87 1.46 2.66
CA GLY A 43 -7.84 2.48 1.63
C GLY A 43 -9.03 3.41 1.78
N VAL A 44 -8.81 4.70 1.61
CA VAL A 44 -9.87 5.70 1.66
C VAL A 44 -9.77 6.59 0.42
N PHE A 45 -10.79 6.53 -0.43
CA PHE A 45 -10.94 7.46 -1.53
C PHE A 45 -11.63 8.72 -1.03
N SER A 46 -11.10 9.87 -1.39
CA SER A 46 -11.68 11.15 -1.01
C SER A 46 -11.39 12.19 -2.09
N VAL A 47 -12.04 13.35 -1.98
CA VAL A 47 -11.81 14.46 -2.90
C VAL A 47 -11.33 15.64 -2.08
N ASN A 48 -10.24 16.24 -2.51
CA ASN A 48 -9.74 17.46 -1.89
C ASN A 48 -10.67 18.61 -2.26
N GLN A 49 -11.24 19.28 -1.24
CA GLN A 49 -12.21 20.34 -1.46
C GLN A 49 -11.62 21.57 -2.12
N ARG A 50 -10.32 21.78 -1.97
CA ARG A 50 -9.65 22.96 -2.56
C ARG A 50 -9.35 22.77 -4.04
N THR A 51 -8.84 21.58 -4.41
CA THR A 51 -8.40 21.30 -5.77
C THR A 51 -9.40 20.47 -6.56
N GLU A 52 -10.41 19.93 -5.87
CA GLU A 52 -11.39 19.01 -6.43
C GLU A 52 -10.76 17.75 -7.05
N GLU A 53 -9.51 17.49 -6.71
CA GLU A 53 -8.82 16.30 -7.19
C GLU A 53 -9.10 15.11 -6.29
N PRO A 54 -9.50 13.97 -6.87
CA PRO A 54 -9.66 12.74 -6.09
C PRO A 54 -8.31 12.19 -5.65
N SER A 55 -8.30 11.56 -4.48
CA SER A 55 -7.10 10.95 -3.95
C SER A 55 -7.45 9.63 -3.28
N LEU A 56 -6.44 8.77 -3.14
CA LEU A 56 -6.54 7.52 -2.40
C LEU A 56 -5.45 7.50 -1.35
N ALA A 57 -5.85 7.32 -0.10
CA ALA A 57 -4.91 7.13 1.00
C ALA A 57 -4.90 5.64 1.34
N LEU A 58 -3.71 5.04 1.29
CA LEU A 58 -3.52 3.62 1.59
C LEU A 58 -2.70 3.45 2.85
N THR A 59 -3.12 2.52 3.69
CA THR A 59 -2.36 2.12 4.87
C THR A 59 -2.24 0.60 4.85
N VAL A 60 -1.01 0.11 4.93
CA VAL A 60 -0.72 -1.32 5.00
C VAL A 60 -0.08 -1.61 6.35
N SER A 61 -0.78 -2.37 7.19
CA SER A 61 -0.28 -2.75 8.51
C SER A 61 0.28 -4.16 8.44
N LEU A 62 1.56 -4.29 8.74
CA LEU A 62 2.29 -5.55 8.74
C LEU A 62 2.83 -5.81 10.15
N PRO A 63 3.13 -7.08 10.49
CA PRO A 63 3.78 -7.36 11.77
C PRO A 63 5.10 -6.63 11.96
N THR A 64 5.77 -6.29 10.85
CA THR A 64 7.07 -5.64 10.87
C THR A 64 6.99 -4.12 10.75
N GLY A 65 5.79 -3.55 10.60
CA GLY A 65 5.63 -2.10 10.53
C GLY A 65 4.42 -1.70 9.73
N THR A 66 4.10 -0.41 9.75
CA THR A 66 2.96 0.15 9.04
C THR A 66 3.45 1.08 7.95
N LEU A 67 2.90 0.93 6.75
CA LEU A 67 3.25 1.73 5.58
C LEU A 67 2.06 2.58 5.15
N HIS A 68 2.34 3.78 4.68
CA HIS A 68 1.32 4.72 4.20
C HIS A 68 1.71 5.24 2.83
N ALA A 69 0.70 5.40 1.97
CA ALA A 69 0.89 6.04 0.68
C ALA A 69 -0.36 6.82 0.31
N THR A 70 -0.18 7.93 -0.38
CA THR A 70 -1.29 8.73 -0.87
C THR A 70 -1.02 9.06 -2.34
N GLY A 71 -2.05 8.89 -3.17
CA GLY A 71 -1.97 9.27 -4.57
C GLY A 71 -3.16 10.13 -4.95
N ASN A 72 -2.90 11.23 -5.66
CA ASN A 72 -3.96 12.08 -6.20
C ASN A 72 -3.76 12.21 -7.71
N GLY A 73 -4.81 12.58 -8.40
CA GLY A 73 -4.75 12.72 -9.85
C GLY A 73 -5.98 13.42 -10.39
N LYS A 74 -6.02 13.57 -11.71
CA LYS A 74 -7.12 14.25 -12.38
C LYS A 74 -8.44 13.49 -12.26
N ASN A 75 -8.36 12.19 -12.07
CA ASN A 75 -9.54 11.36 -11.85
C ASN A 75 -9.24 10.30 -10.81
N VAL A 76 -10.29 9.58 -10.39
CA VAL A 76 -10.18 8.57 -9.34
C VAL A 76 -9.21 7.45 -9.73
N LEU A 77 -9.27 7.03 -10.99
CA LEU A 77 -8.42 5.94 -11.47
C LEU A 77 -6.94 6.33 -11.43
N ALA A 78 -6.61 7.55 -11.84
CA ALA A 78 -5.23 8.04 -11.81
C ALA A 78 -4.68 8.11 -10.39
N GLY A 79 -5.48 8.61 -9.46
CA GLY A 79 -5.11 8.65 -8.04
C GLY A 79 -4.91 7.25 -7.48
N CYS A 80 -5.78 6.32 -7.85
CA CYS A 80 -5.69 4.92 -7.45
C CYS A 80 -4.37 4.29 -7.91
N LYS A 81 -4.05 4.42 -9.18
CA LYS A 81 -2.81 3.87 -9.74
C LYS A 81 -1.58 4.43 -9.04
N LYS A 82 -1.58 5.74 -8.80
CA LYS A 82 -0.46 6.41 -8.16
C LYS A 82 -0.25 5.94 -6.73
N ALA A 83 -1.34 5.84 -5.96
CA ALA A 83 -1.28 5.39 -4.57
C ALA A 83 -0.75 3.96 -4.47
N PHE A 84 -1.27 3.05 -5.29
CA PHE A 84 -0.84 1.66 -5.28
C PHE A 84 0.61 1.51 -5.75
N SER A 85 1.03 2.28 -6.75
CA SER A 85 2.43 2.26 -7.18
C SER A 85 3.36 2.68 -6.06
N GLU A 86 2.98 3.71 -5.32
CA GLU A 86 3.77 4.21 -4.20
C GLU A 86 3.83 3.18 -3.07
N ILE A 87 2.70 2.56 -2.72
CA ILE A 87 2.70 1.58 -1.64
C ILE A 87 3.49 0.33 -2.01
N GLU A 88 3.45 -0.07 -3.29
CA GLU A 88 4.24 -1.19 -3.79
C GLU A 88 5.74 -0.91 -3.64
N MET A 89 6.16 0.29 -3.98
CA MET A 89 7.55 0.71 -3.80
C MET A 89 7.96 0.67 -2.33
N GLN A 90 7.09 1.16 -1.45
CA GLN A 90 7.36 1.15 -0.02
C GLN A 90 7.45 -0.25 0.54
N VAL A 91 6.59 -1.16 0.08
CA VAL A 91 6.63 -2.57 0.50
C VAL A 91 7.97 -3.19 0.08
N LYS A 92 8.38 -3.00 -1.17
CA LYS A 92 9.64 -3.54 -1.67
C LYS A 92 10.83 -2.98 -0.89
N LYS A 93 10.80 -1.67 -0.62
CA LYS A 93 11.86 -1.02 0.14
C LYS A 93 11.90 -1.54 1.57
N HIS A 94 10.75 -1.69 2.19
CA HIS A 94 10.63 -2.22 3.54
C HIS A 94 11.22 -3.62 3.66
N GLN A 95 10.88 -4.50 2.72
CA GLN A 95 11.40 -5.86 2.68
C GLN A 95 12.90 -5.87 2.43
N SER A 96 13.39 -5.00 1.57
CA SER A 96 14.81 -4.87 1.28
C SER A 96 15.60 -4.41 2.52
N LEU A 97 15.06 -3.45 3.26
CA LEU A 97 15.70 -2.97 4.49
C LEU A 97 15.75 -4.06 5.55
N LEU A 98 14.67 -4.83 5.70
CA LEU A 98 14.66 -5.94 6.64
C LEU A 98 15.70 -6.99 6.27
N ARG A 99 15.83 -7.28 4.97
CA ARG A 99 16.81 -8.24 4.48
C ARG A 99 18.23 -7.74 4.73
N ARG A 100 18.49 -6.46 4.48
CA ARG A 100 19.80 -5.86 4.73
C ARG A 100 20.17 -5.90 6.20
N GLU A 101 19.22 -5.56 7.07
CA GLU A 101 19.45 -5.63 8.51
C GLU A 101 19.83 -7.03 8.94
N HIS A 102 19.11 -8.02 8.42
CA HIS A 102 19.38 -9.41 8.74
C HIS A 102 20.77 -9.85 8.25
N GLU A 103 21.10 -9.51 7.01
CA GLU A 103 22.41 -9.81 6.44
C GLU A 103 23.54 -9.10 7.18
N TRP A 104 23.31 -7.86 7.53
CA TRP A 104 24.30 -7.05 8.24
C TRP A 104 24.60 -7.65 9.63
N LYS A 105 23.58 -8.08 10.33
CA LYS A 105 23.76 -8.74 11.62
C LYS A 105 24.52 -10.04 11.51
N ARG A 106 24.33 -10.76 10.41
CA ARG A 106 25.07 -12.00 10.17
C ARG A 106 26.54 -11.77 9.88
N LYS A 107 26.83 -10.77 9.07
CA LYS A 107 28.19 -10.48 8.61
C LYS A 107 28.98 -9.68 9.63
N ARG A 108 28.31 -9.07 10.55
CA ARG A 108 28.99 -8.23 11.53
C ARG A 108 29.83 -9.07 12.46
N PRO A 109 31.13 -8.88 12.46
CA PRO A 109 31.99 -9.59 13.42
C PRO A 109 31.60 -9.18 14.81
N THR A 110 31.58 -10.14 15.69
CA THR A 110 31.39 -9.86 17.11
C THR A 110 32.62 -9.18 17.61
N LEU A 111 32.44 -7.96 18.03
CA LEU A 111 33.57 -7.14 18.45
C LEU A 111 33.81 -7.18 19.95
N GLU A 112 33.42 -8.22 20.53
CA GLU A 112 33.66 -8.32 21.95
C GLU A 112 34.76 -9.21 22.27
#